data_cf09dc9124c974155524450f9c3af46c
#
_entry.id   cf09dc9124c974155524450f9c3af46c
#
_cell.length_a   1.000
_cell.length_b   1.000
_cell.length_c   1.000
_cell.angle_alpha   90.00
_cell.angle_beta   90.00
_cell.angle_gamma   90.00
#
_symmetry.space_group_name_H-M   'P 1'
#
loop_
_entity.id
_entity.type
_entity.pdbx_description
1 polymer ?
#
loop_
_entity_poly.entity_id
_entity_poly.type
_entity_poly.pdbx_seq_one_letter_code
_entity_poly.pdbx_strand_id
1 'polypeptide(L)'
;MKLRYKIASGLLMIVAVAITAFALVLSHTSACEPAAGIADIAEGAETMKAVVNRCYGSPDVLTLEDIEKPSPANDEVLVKVHAAAVNPYDWHGMRGSPYLMRLGTGLGAPKQIRFGADFAGTVEAVGKDVTKFKSGDRVFGGAAGAFAEYLTFRENRAALIPDDVSFEDAASLPIAAITALQALRDKGKIEPGQKVLINGASGGVGTFAVQIAKSMGAEVTGICSTRNVEMVRSLGADHVIDYTKDDYTKGDEKYDVIVDMVGNHSLSENRRVMSPEGRFVIIGGLKGDWLGPLMGPIKAMLMNPFIDQEMGLMIAHMDGDDLAELAKLMERGELSVVIDRRYSLSEVPDAIRYSEEGHARGKIIISLEP
;
A
#
# COMPACT_ATOMS: atom_id res chain seq x y z
N MET A 1 49.57 20.72 11.58
CA MET A 1 48.27 21.27 11.10
C MET A 1 48.01 20.86 9.63
N LYS A 2 48.86 21.22 8.67
CA LYS A 2 48.67 20.96 7.20
C LYS A 2 48.46 19.47 6.84
N LEU A 3 49.11 18.50 7.53
CA LEU A 3 49.00 17.09 7.26
C LEU A 3 47.60 16.53 7.65
N ARG A 4 47.07 16.95 8.82
CA ARG A 4 45.74 16.55 9.28
C ARG A 4 44.64 17.04 8.35
N TYR A 5 44.75 18.26 7.78
CA TYR A 5 43.81 18.76 6.77
C TYR A 5 43.88 17.97 5.46
N LYS A 6 45.07 17.57 5.01
CA LYS A 6 45.22 16.73 3.79
C LYS A 6 44.61 15.34 3.99
N ILE A 7 44.80 14.73 5.16
CA ILE A 7 44.17 13.43 5.51
C ILE A 7 42.67 13.56 5.57
N ALA A 8 42.14 14.58 6.26
CA ALA A 8 40.71 14.83 6.34
C ALA A 8 40.08 15.10 4.96
N SER A 9 40.73 15.89 4.10
CA SER A 9 40.27 16.14 2.72
C SER A 9 40.27 14.88 1.88
N GLY A 10 41.32 14.03 2.02
CA GLY A 10 41.39 12.75 1.33
C GLY A 10 40.29 11.79 1.75
N LEU A 11 39.99 11.70 3.06
CA LEU A 11 38.90 10.89 3.60
C LEU A 11 37.54 11.38 3.12
N LEU A 12 37.30 12.70 3.13
CA LEU A 12 36.08 13.31 2.61
C LEU A 12 35.87 12.99 1.13
N MET A 13 36.93 13.04 0.33
CA MET A 13 36.87 12.71 -1.09
C MET A 13 36.52 11.22 -1.31
N ILE A 14 37.13 10.31 -0.56
CA ILE A 14 36.80 8.87 -0.64
C ILE A 14 35.32 8.61 -0.27
N VAL A 15 34.85 9.24 0.79
CA VAL A 15 33.44 9.13 1.21
C VAL A 15 32.52 9.70 0.14
N ALA A 16 32.82 10.85 -0.44
CA ALA A 16 32.02 11.44 -1.51
C ALA A 16 31.97 10.53 -2.76
N VAL A 17 33.09 9.96 -3.17
CA VAL A 17 33.16 9.01 -4.28
C VAL A 17 32.33 7.74 -3.98
N ALA A 18 32.41 7.21 -2.76
CA ALA A 18 31.64 6.05 -2.36
C ALA A 18 30.14 6.32 -2.37
N ILE A 19 29.70 7.48 -1.85
CA ILE A 19 28.28 7.91 -1.88
C ILE A 19 27.83 8.07 -3.33
N THR A 20 28.61 8.71 -4.19
CA THR A 20 28.27 8.89 -5.60
C THR A 20 28.14 7.55 -6.33
N ALA A 21 29.11 6.65 -6.14
CA ALA A 21 29.06 5.31 -6.72
C ALA A 21 27.82 4.53 -6.24
N PHE A 22 27.52 4.56 -4.96
CA PHE A 22 26.32 3.94 -4.39
C PHE A 22 25.04 4.55 -4.98
N ALA A 23 24.97 5.87 -5.10
CA ALA A 23 23.83 6.55 -5.71
C ALA A 23 23.64 6.14 -7.18
N LEU A 24 24.73 6.06 -7.95
CA LEU A 24 24.69 5.59 -9.35
C LEU A 24 24.19 4.16 -9.48
N VAL A 25 24.64 3.25 -8.59
CA VAL A 25 24.18 1.85 -8.57
C VAL A 25 22.69 1.76 -8.26
N LEU A 26 22.21 2.52 -7.25
CA LEU A 26 20.80 2.51 -6.88
C LEU A 26 19.88 3.13 -7.94
N SER A 27 20.33 4.20 -8.59
CA SER A 27 19.51 4.88 -9.62
C SER A 27 19.60 4.22 -11.00
N HIS A 28 20.56 3.31 -11.20
CA HIS A 28 20.71 2.60 -12.46
C HIS A 28 19.45 1.78 -12.78
N THR A 29 18.97 1.89 -14.02
CA THR A 29 17.89 1.04 -14.54
C THR A 29 18.40 0.30 -15.75
N SER A 30 18.34 -1.02 -15.70
CA SER A 30 18.69 -1.88 -16.84
C SER A 30 17.67 -1.68 -17.97
N ALA A 31 18.09 -1.87 -19.21
CA ALA A 31 17.15 -1.92 -20.33
C ALA A 31 16.09 -3.02 -20.08
N CYS A 32 14.86 -2.76 -20.50
CA CYS A 32 13.84 -3.79 -20.48
C CYS A 32 14.27 -4.95 -21.38
N GLU A 33 14.38 -6.12 -20.81
CA GLU A 33 14.50 -7.32 -21.63
C GLU A 33 13.22 -7.51 -22.42
N PRO A 34 13.31 -7.94 -23.69
CA PRO A 34 12.10 -8.31 -24.45
C PRO A 34 11.27 -9.31 -23.64
N ALA A 35 9.97 -9.29 -23.85
CA ALA A 35 9.09 -10.33 -23.32
C ALA A 35 9.74 -11.68 -23.62
N ALA A 36 9.95 -12.48 -22.57
CA ALA A 36 10.34 -13.86 -22.77
C ALA A 36 9.28 -14.48 -23.68
N GLY A 37 9.67 -14.90 -24.86
CA GLY A 37 8.73 -15.52 -25.77
C GLY A 37 8.20 -16.82 -25.15
N ILE A 38 7.15 -17.39 -25.72
CA ILE A 38 6.63 -18.74 -25.38
C ILE A 38 7.76 -19.79 -25.31
N ALA A 39 8.91 -19.49 -25.87
CA ALA A 39 10.13 -20.33 -25.83
C ALA A 39 10.70 -20.62 -24.43
N ASP A 40 10.36 -19.83 -23.41
CA ASP A 40 10.79 -20.05 -22.02
C ASP A 40 9.77 -20.88 -21.20
N ILE A 41 8.63 -21.24 -21.80
CA ILE A 41 7.61 -22.08 -21.17
C ILE A 41 7.96 -23.54 -21.46
N ALA A 42 8.01 -24.37 -20.42
CA ALA A 42 8.27 -25.80 -20.58
C ALA A 42 7.27 -26.44 -21.55
N GLU A 43 7.74 -27.33 -22.41
CA GLU A 43 6.88 -28.00 -23.41
C GLU A 43 5.73 -28.77 -22.68
N GLY A 44 4.51 -28.40 -22.99
CA GLY A 44 3.30 -28.99 -22.37
C GLY A 44 2.88 -28.39 -21.04
N ALA A 45 3.55 -27.31 -20.55
CA ALA A 45 3.10 -26.61 -19.35
C ALA A 45 1.80 -25.82 -19.61
N GLU A 46 0.91 -25.77 -18.63
CA GLU A 46 -0.26 -24.90 -18.66
C GLU A 46 0.18 -23.44 -18.60
N THR A 47 -0.43 -22.59 -19.40
CA THR A 47 -0.14 -21.14 -19.40
C THR A 47 -1.30 -20.34 -18.83
N MET A 48 -0.99 -19.13 -18.39
CA MET A 48 -1.95 -18.13 -17.92
C MET A 48 -1.57 -16.74 -18.37
N LYS A 49 -2.53 -15.84 -18.45
CA LYS A 49 -2.26 -14.42 -18.69
C LYS A 49 -1.86 -13.72 -17.37
N ALA A 50 -0.81 -12.90 -17.47
CA ALA A 50 -0.34 -12.11 -16.35
C ALA A 50 0.26 -10.78 -16.82
N VAL A 51 0.12 -9.73 -16.01
CA VAL A 51 0.86 -8.49 -16.18
C VAL A 51 2.26 -8.66 -15.61
N VAL A 52 3.26 -8.36 -16.43
CA VAL A 52 4.68 -8.56 -16.13
C VAL A 52 5.41 -7.23 -16.11
N ASN A 53 6.31 -7.07 -15.14
CA ASN A 53 7.21 -5.93 -14.98
C ASN A 53 8.68 -6.41 -15.02
N ARG A 54 9.36 -6.25 -16.16
CA ARG A 54 10.74 -6.75 -16.35
C ARG A 54 11.82 -5.70 -16.10
N CYS A 55 11.47 -4.43 -16.01
CA CYS A 55 12.38 -3.32 -15.74
C CYS A 55 11.67 -2.20 -14.96
N TYR A 56 12.43 -1.34 -14.31
CA TYR A 56 11.88 -0.16 -13.67
C TYR A 56 11.54 0.92 -14.72
N GLY A 57 10.38 1.55 -14.61
CA GLY A 57 9.97 2.60 -15.55
C GLY A 57 8.58 3.18 -15.32
N SER A 58 8.04 3.79 -16.38
CA SER A 58 6.66 4.27 -16.45
C SER A 58 5.69 3.09 -16.60
N PRO A 59 4.37 3.29 -16.50
CA PRO A 59 3.40 2.22 -16.78
C PRO A 59 3.55 1.52 -18.14
N ASP A 60 4.28 2.13 -19.09
CA ASP A 60 4.56 1.54 -20.40
C ASP A 60 5.50 0.32 -20.37
N VAL A 61 6.18 0.07 -19.22
CA VAL A 61 7.01 -1.13 -19.02
C VAL A 61 6.19 -2.36 -18.64
N LEU A 62 4.90 -2.19 -18.34
CA LEU A 62 3.99 -3.28 -17.99
C LEU A 62 3.45 -3.92 -19.26
N THR A 63 3.62 -5.23 -19.38
CA THR A 63 3.16 -6.02 -20.52
C THR A 63 2.23 -7.15 -20.07
N LEU A 64 1.17 -7.40 -20.83
CA LEU A 64 0.33 -8.59 -20.64
C LEU A 64 0.94 -9.73 -21.45
N GLU A 65 1.34 -10.79 -20.73
CA GLU A 65 2.05 -11.93 -21.33
C GLU A 65 1.36 -13.25 -20.97
N ASP A 66 1.57 -14.27 -21.82
CA ASP A 66 1.30 -15.65 -21.47
C ASP A 66 2.54 -16.20 -20.74
N ILE A 67 2.36 -16.62 -19.50
CA ILE A 67 3.44 -17.19 -18.66
C ILE A 67 3.01 -18.55 -18.12
N GLU A 68 3.93 -19.33 -17.60
CA GLU A 68 3.62 -20.61 -16.99
C GLU A 68 2.70 -20.43 -15.76
N LYS A 69 1.61 -21.20 -15.70
CA LYS A 69 0.71 -21.26 -14.56
C LYS A 69 1.45 -21.86 -13.36
N PRO A 70 1.48 -21.19 -12.19
CA PRO A 70 2.23 -21.70 -11.06
C PRO A 70 1.57 -22.94 -10.45
N SER A 71 2.38 -23.83 -9.89
CA SER A 71 1.92 -24.91 -9.02
C SER A 71 2.22 -24.57 -7.57
N PRO A 72 1.32 -24.87 -6.61
CA PRO A 72 1.52 -24.56 -5.22
C PRO A 72 2.62 -25.43 -4.60
N ALA A 73 3.52 -24.83 -3.83
CA ALA A 73 4.43 -25.55 -2.96
C ALA A 73 3.66 -26.23 -1.80
N ASN A 74 4.36 -27.01 -0.97
CA ASN A 74 3.71 -27.77 0.10
C ASN A 74 2.89 -26.90 1.08
N ASP A 75 3.34 -25.67 1.35
CA ASP A 75 2.75 -24.69 2.27
C ASP A 75 1.99 -23.56 1.53
N GLU A 76 1.72 -23.74 0.24
CA GLU A 76 1.07 -22.74 -0.59
C GLU A 76 -0.32 -23.16 -1.08
N VAL A 77 -1.11 -22.19 -1.41
CA VAL A 77 -2.45 -22.27 -1.99
C VAL A 77 -2.39 -21.70 -3.40
N LEU A 78 -2.91 -22.42 -4.39
CA LEU A 78 -3.14 -21.90 -5.74
C LEU A 78 -4.56 -21.34 -5.80
N VAL A 79 -4.70 -20.09 -6.23
CA VAL A 79 -5.99 -19.42 -6.39
C VAL A 79 -6.18 -18.99 -7.84
N LYS A 80 -7.40 -19.20 -8.35
CA LYS A 80 -7.90 -18.53 -9.56
C LYS A 80 -8.39 -17.16 -9.16
N VAL A 81 -7.77 -16.11 -9.69
CA VAL A 81 -8.09 -14.70 -9.36
C VAL A 81 -9.33 -14.24 -10.14
N HIS A 82 -10.28 -13.65 -9.45
CA HIS A 82 -11.47 -13.03 -10.04
C HIS A 82 -11.40 -11.50 -10.02
N ALA A 83 -10.77 -10.93 -8.99
CA ALA A 83 -10.55 -9.51 -8.86
C ALA A 83 -9.21 -9.22 -8.17
N ALA A 84 -8.62 -8.10 -8.54
CA ALA A 84 -7.42 -7.56 -7.90
C ALA A 84 -7.59 -6.06 -7.66
N ALA A 85 -6.75 -5.44 -6.83
CA ALA A 85 -6.85 -4.01 -6.59
C ALA A 85 -5.50 -3.31 -6.67
N VAL A 86 -5.51 -2.11 -7.25
CA VAL A 86 -4.34 -1.26 -7.39
C VAL A 86 -4.06 -0.50 -6.10
N ASN A 87 -2.77 -0.41 -5.75
CA ASN A 87 -2.26 0.32 -4.62
C ASN A 87 -1.06 1.20 -5.01
N PRO A 88 -0.74 2.25 -4.23
CA PRO A 88 0.52 2.98 -4.40
C PRO A 88 1.75 2.07 -4.32
N TYR A 89 1.70 0.99 -3.53
CA TYR A 89 2.73 -0.04 -3.46
C TYR A 89 3.14 -0.58 -4.84
N ASP A 90 2.16 -0.79 -5.75
CA ASP A 90 2.40 -1.36 -7.07
C ASP A 90 3.25 -0.41 -7.93
N TRP A 91 2.86 0.86 -8.07
CA TRP A 91 3.62 1.79 -8.89
C TRP A 91 4.96 2.19 -8.25
N HIS A 92 5.09 2.19 -6.91
CA HIS A 92 6.39 2.30 -6.24
C HIS A 92 7.33 1.15 -6.64
N GLY A 93 6.80 -0.08 -6.66
CA GLY A 93 7.52 -1.26 -7.12
C GLY A 93 7.90 -1.18 -8.61
N MET A 94 6.97 -0.78 -9.47
CA MET A 94 7.18 -0.61 -10.91
C MET A 94 8.26 0.45 -11.21
N ARG A 95 8.26 1.58 -10.52
CA ARG A 95 9.26 2.62 -10.69
C ARG A 95 10.58 2.31 -9.98
N GLY A 96 10.57 1.37 -9.04
CA GLY A 96 11.70 1.13 -8.14
C GLY A 96 12.05 2.39 -7.34
N SER A 97 11.04 3.10 -6.85
CA SER A 97 11.18 4.39 -6.16
C SER A 97 10.41 4.35 -4.83
N PRO A 98 11.00 4.87 -3.73
CA PRO A 98 12.36 5.44 -3.60
C PRO A 98 13.47 4.44 -3.89
N TYR A 99 14.60 4.91 -4.46
CA TYR A 99 15.68 4.03 -4.91
C TYR A 99 16.26 3.10 -3.82
N LEU A 100 16.16 3.47 -2.55
CA LEU A 100 16.56 2.60 -1.45
C LEU A 100 15.75 1.29 -1.39
N MET A 101 14.52 1.26 -1.90
CA MET A 101 13.72 0.02 -1.99
C MET A 101 14.40 -1.03 -2.88
N ARG A 102 15.20 -0.60 -3.87
CA ARG A 102 15.89 -1.49 -4.81
C ARG A 102 16.89 -2.43 -4.15
N LEU A 103 17.36 -2.11 -2.95
CA LEU A 103 18.17 -3.04 -2.15
C LEU A 103 17.41 -4.34 -1.83
N GLY A 104 16.10 -4.27 -1.66
CA GLY A 104 15.24 -5.44 -1.45
C GLY A 104 14.59 -5.96 -2.74
N THR A 105 14.09 -5.05 -3.59
CA THR A 105 13.28 -5.38 -4.76
C THR A 105 14.10 -5.72 -6.01
N GLY A 106 15.37 -5.33 -6.06
CA GLY A 106 16.32 -5.64 -7.17
C GLY A 106 17.09 -4.42 -7.62
N LEU A 107 18.40 -4.58 -7.86
CA LEU A 107 19.26 -3.56 -8.43
C LEU A 107 19.14 -3.61 -9.97
N GLY A 108 18.86 -2.45 -10.57
CA GLY A 108 18.71 -2.32 -12.03
C GLY A 108 17.38 -2.79 -12.61
N ALA A 109 16.82 -3.88 -12.09
CA ALA A 109 15.52 -4.42 -12.50
C ALA A 109 14.83 -5.12 -11.32
N PRO A 110 13.49 -5.27 -11.34
CA PRO A 110 12.75 -5.98 -10.29
C PRO A 110 13.11 -7.49 -10.30
N LYS A 111 13.29 -8.07 -9.10
CA LYS A 111 13.50 -9.52 -8.93
C LYS A 111 12.22 -10.30 -9.18
N GLN A 112 11.09 -9.75 -8.78
CA GLN A 112 9.76 -10.33 -9.01
C GLN A 112 9.14 -9.65 -10.22
N ILE A 113 8.96 -10.42 -11.28
CA ILE A 113 8.40 -9.90 -12.54
C ILE A 113 6.87 -9.92 -12.58
N ARG A 114 6.20 -10.82 -11.84
CA ARG A 114 4.74 -10.85 -11.76
C ARG A 114 4.24 -9.68 -10.93
N PHE A 115 3.31 -8.92 -11.46
CA PHE A 115 2.90 -7.63 -10.97
C PHE A 115 1.57 -7.68 -10.21
N GLY A 116 1.33 -6.71 -9.29
CA GLY A 116 0.14 -6.65 -8.45
C GLY A 116 0.32 -7.32 -7.08
N ALA A 117 -0.48 -6.89 -6.10
CA ALA A 117 -0.35 -7.34 -4.71
C ALA A 117 -1.67 -7.83 -4.09
N ASP A 118 -2.78 -7.14 -4.28
CA ASP A 118 -4.08 -7.47 -3.67
C ASP A 118 -4.92 -8.34 -4.61
N PHE A 119 -5.46 -9.44 -4.09
CA PHE A 119 -6.28 -10.36 -4.86
C PHE A 119 -7.52 -10.82 -4.09
N ALA A 120 -8.53 -11.26 -4.83
CA ALA A 120 -9.64 -12.10 -4.38
C ALA A 120 -9.96 -13.16 -5.45
N GLY A 121 -10.27 -14.38 -5.02
CA GLY A 121 -10.49 -15.47 -5.96
C GLY A 121 -10.98 -16.75 -5.30
N THR A 122 -10.97 -17.82 -6.10
CA THR A 122 -11.38 -19.15 -5.66
C THR A 122 -10.16 -20.08 -5.59
N VAL A 123 -9.99 -20.77 -4.48
CA VAL A 123 -8.94 -21.77 -4.29
C VAL A 123 -9.11 -22.90 -5.31
N GLU A 124 -8.10 -23.14 -6.14
CA GLU A 124 -8.08 -24.22 -7.10
C GLU A 124 -7.42 -25.48 -6.52
N ALA A 125 -6.26 -25.31 -5.89
CA ALA A 125 -5.51 -26.38 -5.27
C ALA A 125 -4.76 -25.91 -4.01
N VAL A 126 -4.44 -26.84 -3.13
CA VAL A 126 -3.68 -26.58 -1.92
C VAL A 126 -2.51 -27.54 -1.81
N GLY A 127 -1.38 -27.06 -1.28
CA GLY A 127 -0.25 -27.88 -0.90
C GLY A 127 -0.58 -28.80 0.28
N LYS A 128 0.18 -29.87 0.44
CA LYS A 128 -0.11 -30.94 1.43
C LYS A 128 -0.04 -30.48 2.89
N ASP A 129 0.67 -29.40 3.19
CA ASP A 129 0.86 -28.87 4.53
C ASP A 129 -0.13 -27.73 4.86
N VAL A 130 -0.99 -27.32 3.91
CA VAL A 130 -2.04 -26.32 4.08
C VAL A 130 -3.19 -26.91 4.90
N THR A 131 -3.64 -26.14 5.89
CA THR A 131 -4.69 -26.56 6.83
C THR A 131 -5.89 -25.62 6.88
N LYS A 132 -5.72 -24.34 6.53
CA LYS A 132 -6.75 -23.30 6.66
C LYS A 132 -7.73 -23.27 5.49
N PHE A 133 -7.33 -23.74 4.30
CA PHE A 133 -8.10 -23.63 3.07
C PHE A 133 -8.24 -24.97 2.34
N LYS A 134 -9.27 -25.06 1.50
CA LYS A 134 -9.52 -26.20 0.60
C LYS A 134 -9.98 -25.69 -0.77
N SER A 135 -9.89 -26.57 -1.80
CA SER A 135 -10.43 -26.26 -3.14
C SER A 135 -11.90 -25.85 -3.07
N GLY A 136 -12.26 -24.80 -3.80
CA GLY A 136 -13.57 -24.18 -3.85
C GLY A 136 -13.79 -23.06 -2.83
N ASP A 137 -12.91 -22.86 -1.85
CA ASP A 137 -13.03 -21.74 -0.91
C ASP A 137 -12.85 -20.39 -1.62
N ARG A 138 -13.68 -19.41 -1.26
CA ARG A 138 -13.55 -18.02 -1.70
C ARG A 138 -12.60 -17.30 -0.74
N VAL A 139 -11.50 -16.75 -1.27
CA VAL A 139 -10.42 -16.17 -0.46
C VAL A 139 -9.99 -14.81 -0.99
N PHE A 140 -9.49 -13.96 -0.10
CA PHE A 140 -8.84 -12.70 -0.45
C PHE A 140 -7.59 -12.50 0.38
N GLY A 141 -6.61 -11.79 -0.17
CA GLY A 141 -5.34 -11.61 0.51
C GLY A 141 -4.32 -10.80 -0.28
N GLY A 142 -3.07 -10.87 0.19
CA GLY A 142 -1.96 -10.17 -0.43
C GLY A 142 -0.80 -11.09 -0.82
N ALA A 143 -0.52 -11.15 -2.12
CA ALA A 143 0.62 -11.87 -2.68
C ALA A 143 1.13 -11.22 -3.96
N ALA A 144 2.41 -11.46 -4.29
CA ALA A 144 2.98 -10.95 -5.54
C ALA A 144 2.37 -11.65 -6.76
N GLY A 145 2.02 -10.87 -7.79
CA GLY A 145 1.47 -11.38 -9.04
C GLY A 145 -0.05 -11.40 -9.09
N ALA A 146 -0.70 -10.52 -8.33
CA ALA A 146 -2.16 -10.45 -8.26
C ALA A 146 -2.82 -10.01 -9.59
N PHE A 147 -2.10 -9.34 -10.49
CA PHE A 147 -2.61 -9.02 -11.82
C PHE A 147 -2.32 -10.15 -12.81
N ALA A 148 -2.87 -11.32 -12.51
CA ALA A 148 -2.76 -12.55 -13.29
C ALA A 148 -3.97 -13.46 -13.04
N GLU A 149 -4.24 -14.38 -13.97
CA GLU A 149 -5.36 -15.32 -13.83
C GLU A 149 -5.20 -16.26 -12.64
N TYR A 150 -3.96 -16.60 -12.27
CA TYR A 150 -3.63 -17.45 -11.12
C TYR A 150 -2.42 -16.92 -10.37
N LEU A 151 -2.41 -17.16 -9.06
CA LEU A 151 -1.25 -16.92 -8.21
C LEU A 151 -1.15 -17.97 -7.10
N THR A 152 0.02 -18.08 -6.47
CA THR A 152 0.18 -18.85 -5.23
C THR A 152 0.46 -17.92 -4.05
N PHE A 153 -0.03 -18.33 -2.88
CA PHE A 153 0.19 -17.60 -1.62
C PHE A 153 0.31 -18.54 -0.43
N ARG A 154 0.96 -18.11 0.64
CA ARG A 154 1.00 -18.85 1.91
C ARG A 154 -0.26 -18.58 2.72
N GLU A 155 -0.79 -19.63 3.39
CA GLU A 155 -2.09 -19.59 4.08
C GLU A 155 -2.24 -18.49 5.15
N ASN A 156 -1.14 -17.96 5.70
CA ASN A 156 -1.16 -16.86 6.67
C ASN A 156 -1.32 -15.46 6.03
N ARG A 157 -1.49 -15.38 4.72
CA ARG A 157 -1.59 -14.11 3.97
C ARG A 157 -2.97 -13.84 3.39
N ALA A 158 -3.95 -14.66 3.74
CA ALA A 158 -5.30 -14.56 3.22
C ALA A 158 -6.34 -14.94 4.27
N ALA A 159 -7.60 -14.57 3.99
CA ALA A 159 -8.78 -14.96 4.77
C ALA A 159 -9.91 -15.41 3.83
N LEU A 160 -10.93 -16.06 4.39
CA LEU A 160 -12.15 -16.41 3.68
C LEU A 160 -12.98 -15.16 3.40
N ILE A 161 -13.62 -15.13 2.23
CA ILE A 161 -14.59 -14.08 1.87
C ILE A 161 -15.95 -14.49 2.44
N PRO A 162 -16.66 -13.62 3.18
CA PRO A 162 -18.05 -13.85 3.58
C PRO A 162 -18.97 -14.06 2.36
N ASP A 163 -20.06 -14.83 2.53
CA ASP A 163 -20.91 -15.27 1.42
C ASP A 163 -21.53 -14.12 0.62
N ASP A 164 -21.88 -13.02 1.28
CA ASP A 164 -22.53 -11.84 0.72
C ASP A 164 -21.54 -10.76 0.20
N VAL A 165 -20.24 -10.99 0.36
CA VAL A 165 -19.19 -10.06 -0.10
C VAL A 165 -18.73 -10.45 -1.51
N SER A 166 -18.68 -9.47 -2.42
CA SER A 166 -18.18 -9.66 -3.78
C SER A 166 -16.66 -9.86 -3.82
N PHE A 167 -16.12 -10.48 -4.89
CA PHE A 167 -14.68 -10.57 -5.09
C PHE A 167 -14.03 -9.19 -5.24
N GLU A 168 -14.69 -8.22 -5.87
CA GLU A 168 -14.18 -6.86 -6.03
C GLU A 168 -14.07 -6.13 -4.69
N ASP A 169 -15.10 -6.25 -3.83
CA ASP A 169 -15.05 -5.66 -2.51
C ASP A 169 -13.96 -6.32 -1.66
N ALA A 170 -13.88 -7.65 -1.68
CA ALA A 170 -12.86 -8.39 -0.95
C ALA A 170 -11.43 -8.04 -1.42
N ALA A 171 -11.19 -7.94 -2.75
CA ALA A 171 -9.89 -7.55 -3.30
C ALA A 171 -9.49 -6.12 -2.90
N SER A 172 -10.43 -5.28 -2.52
CA SER A 172 -10.19 -3.90 -2.10
C SER A 172 -9.51 -3.76 -0.75
N LEU A 173 -9.60 -4.78 0.11
CA LEU A 173 -9.20 -4.69 1.51
C LEU A 173 -7.70 -4.86 1.78
N PRO A 174 -6.97 -5.84 1.18
CA PRO A 174 -5.73 -6.33 1.77
C PRO A 174 -4.75 -5.22 2.17
N ILE A 175 -4.13 -4.54 1.26
CA ILE A 175 -3.16 -3.48 1.62
C ILE A 175 -3.86 -2.30 2.29
N ALA A 176 -4.97 -1.82 1.73
CA ALA A 176 -5.57 -0.56 2.16
C ALA A 176 -6.24 -0.66 3.54
N ALA A 177 -7.08 -1.66 3.77
CA ALA A 177 -7.79 -1.80 5.03
C ALA A 177 -6.87 -2.32 6.17
N ILE A 178 -5.90 -3.22 5.87
CA ILE A 178 -4.87 -3.61 6.85
C ILE A 178 -4.04 -2.37 7.27
N THR A 179 -3.64 -1.53 6.32
CA THR A 179 -2.92 -0.29 6.65
C THR A 179 -3.76 0.59 7.58
N ALA A 180 -5.03 0.77 7.31
CA ALA A 180 -5.94 1.53 8.16
C ALA A 180 -6.08 0.91 9.56
N LEU A 181 -6.34 -0.40 9.64
CA LEU A 181 -6.50 -1.14 10.89
C LEU A 181 -5.26 -1.05 11.77
N GLN A 182 -4.10 -1.40 11.24
CA GLN A 182 -2.84 -1.39 11.99
C GLN A 182 -2.39 0.03 12.35
N ALA A 183 -2.69 1.04 11.50
CA ALA A 183 -2.43 2.44 11.82
C ALA A 183 -3.23 2.92 13.02
N LEU A 184 -4.49 2.53 13.12
CA LEU A 184 -5.39 2.94 14.19
C LEU A 184 -5.20 2.12 15.46
N ARG A 185 -5.17 0.78 15.32
CA ARG A 185 -5.05 -0.17 16.44
C ARG A 185 -3.65 -0.18 17.05
N ASP A 186 -2.61 -0.41 16.23
CA ASP A 186 -1.27 -0.73 16.73
C ASP A 186 -0.40 0.51 16.96
N LYS A 187 -0.49 1.51 16.08
CA LYS A 187 0.28 2.75 16.16
C LYS A 187 -0.50 3.87 16.84
N GLY A 188 -1.72 4.10 16.41
CA GLY A 188 -2.63 5.09 16.99
C GLY A 188 -3.09 4.68 18.37
N LYS A 189 -3.25 3.37 18.64
CA LYS A 189 -3.75 2.82 19.90
C LYS A 189 -5.00 3.56 20.37
N ILE A 190 -5.92 3.72 19.43
CA ILE A 190 -7.12 4.53 19.69
C ILE A 190 -8.01 3.86 20.74
N GLU A 191 -8.62 4.71 21.54
CA GLU A 191 -9.59 4.34 22.56
C GLU A 191 -10.97 4.99 22.27
N PRO A 192 -12.07 4.38 22.69
CA PRO A 192 -13.38 4.97 22.52
C PRO A 192 -13.47 6.41 23.05
N GLY A 193 -14.08 7.31 22.30
CA GLY A 193 -14.24 8.73 22.65
C GLY A 193 -13.05 9.63 22.28
N GLN A 194 -11.92 9.07 21.82
CA GLN A 194 -10.80 9.88 21.34
C GLN A 194 -11.11 10.56 20.01
N LYS A 195 -10.52 11.73 19.79
CA LYS A 195 -10.61 12.49 18.54
C LYS A 195 -9.52 12.08 17.57
N VAL A 196 -9.95 11.56 16.42
CA VAL A 196 -9.08 11.05 15.36
C VAL A 196 -9.21 11.91 14.12
N LEU A 197 -8.08 12.45 13.62
CA LEU A 197 -8.03 13.13 12.35
C LEU A 197 -7.43 12.21 11.28
N ILE A 198 -8.09 12.12 10.13
CA ILE A 198 -7.68 11.29 8.99
C ILE A 198 -7.40 12.21 7.80
N ASN A 199 -6.12 12.47 7.52
CA ASN A 199 -5.70 13.27 6.38
C ASN A 199 -5.60 12.40 5.12
N GLY A 200 -6.46 12.70 4.13
CA GLY A 200 -6.66 11.88 2.94
C GLY A 200 -7.83 10.89 3.07
N ALA A 201 -8.87 11.28 3.81
CA ALA A 201 -10.05 10.46 4.16
C ALA A 201 -10.81 9.89 2.96
N SER A 202 -10.67 10.45 1.77
CA SER A 202 -11.34 10.01 0.54
C SER A 202 -10.55 9.04 -0.33
N GLY A 203 -9.31 8.73 0.03
CA GLY A 203 -8.44 7.80 -0.69
C GLY A 203 -8.65 6.33 -0.29
N GLY A 204 -7.90 5.41 -0.92
CA GLY A 204 -8.05 3.98 -0.69
C GLY A 204 -7.93 3.57 0.79
N VAL A 205 -6.87 3.99 1.49
CA VAL A 205 -6.70 3.74 2.92
C VAL A 205 -7.68 4.58 3.76
N GLY A 206 -7.88 5.85 3.36
CA GLY A 206 -8.68 6.81 4.14
C GLY A 206 -10.14 6.41 4.30
N THR A 207 -10.77 5.86 3.25
CA THR A 207 -12.17 5.40 3.30
C THR A 207 -12.37 4.27 4.30
N PHE A 208 -11.40 3.38 4.44
CA PHE A 208 -11.41 2.34 5.47
C PHE A 208 -11.05 2.90 6.84
N ALA A 209 -10.09 3.81 6.94
CA ALA A 209 -9.67 4.40 8.21
C ALA A 209 -10.81 5.15 8.91
N VAL A 210 -11.64 5.88 8.16
CA VAL A 210 -12.85 6.53 8.71
C VAL A 210 -13.79 5.51 9.36
N GLN A 211 -14.15 4.45 8.66
CA GLN A 211 -15.09 3.44 9.12
C GLN A 211 -14.52 2.62 10.29
N ILE A 212 -13.25 2.20 10.20
CA ILE A 212 -12.58 1.43 11.26
C ILE A 212 -12.45 2.29 12.53
N ALA A 213 -12.06 3.56 12.43
CA ALA A 213 -12.01 4.46 13.60
C ALA A 213 -13.39 4.62 14.25
N LYS A 214 -14.46 4.73 13.45
CA LYS A 214 -15.84 4.76 13.94
C LYS A 214 -16.22 3.46 14.64
N SER A 215 -15.91 2.29 14.09
CA SER A 215 -16.21 1.00 14.72
C SER A 215 -15.47 0.81 16.05
N MET A 216 -14.31 1.48 16.22
CA MET A 216 -13.56 1.54 17.48
C MET A 216 -14.08 2.61 18.46
N GLY A 217 -15.15 3.34 18.11
CA GLY A 217 -15.80 4.33 18.99
C GLY A 217 -15.16 5.72 19.01
N ALA A 218 -14.32 6.05 18.03
CA ALA A 218 -13.68 7.37 17.94
C ALA A 218 -14.64 8.46 17.42
N GLU A 219 -14.34 9.72 17.76
CA GLU A 219 -14.85 10.91 17.08
C GLU A 219 -13.93 11.22 15.90
N VAL A 220 -14.45 11.10 14.66
CA VAL A 220 -13.63 11.11 13.44
C VAL A 220 -13.78 12.43 12.68
N THR A 221 -12.66 13.10 12.42
CA THR A 221 -12.53 14.22 11.49
C THR A 221 -11.82 13.77 10.22
N GLY A 222 -12.51 13.80 9.08
CA GLY A 222 -11.95 13.46 7.78
C GLY A 222 -11.52 14.70 6.98
N ILE A 223 -10.31 14.67 6.40
CA ILE A 223 -9.80 15.72 5.50
C ILE A 223 -9.91 15.24 4.06
N CYS A 224 -10.61 15.99 3.21
CA CYS A 224 -10.77 15.69 1.80
C CYS A 224 -11.02 16.95 0.96
N SER A 225 -11.12 16.82 -0.37
CA SER A 225 -11.53 17.93 -1.24
C SER A 225 -13.07 18.08 -1.27
N THR A 226 -13.54 19.25 -1.71
CA THR A 226 -14.99 19.60 -1.79
C THR A 226 -15.85 18.49 -2.38
N ARG A 227 -15.41 17.88 -3.49
CA ARG A 227 -16.18 16.84 -4.20
C ARG A 227 -16.39 15.55 -3.40
N ASN A 228 -15.60 15.35 -2.32
CA ASN A 228 -15.59 14.11 -1.54
C ASN A 228 -16.24 14.27 -0.16
N VAL A 229 -16.67 15.48 0.22
CA VAL A 229 -17.21 15.79 1.57
C VAL A 229 -18.39 14.90 1.93
N GLU A 230 -19.36 14.78 1.03
CA GLU A 230 -20.56 13.97 1.29
C GLU A 230 -20.24 12.46 1.39
N MET A 231 -19.32 11.98 0.56
CA MET A 231 -18.86 10.59 0.65
C MET A 231 -18.18 10.31 2.00
N VAL A 232 -17.28 11.18 2.45
CA VAL A 232 -16.57 10.98 3.73
C VAL A 232 -17.54 11.04 4.91
N ARG A 233 -18.55 11.91 4.86
CA ARG A 233 -19.66 11.91 5.85
C ARG A 233 -20.45 10.62 5.83
N SER A 234 -20.81 10.11 4.66
CA SER A 234 -21.58 8.87 4.54
C SER A 234 -20.83 7.64 5.05
N LEU A 235 -19.49 7.70 5.10
CA LEU A 235 -18.64 6.66 5.69
C LEU A 235 -18.57 6.75 7.22
N GLY A 236 -19.23 7.75 7.83
CA GLY A 236 -19.34 7.87 9.28
C GLY A 236 -18.43 8.92 9.91
N ALA A 237 -17.74 9.78 9.15
CA ALA A 237 -17.00 10.89 9.74
C ALA A 237 -17.95 11.89 10.43
N ASP A 238 -17.68 12.20 11.71
CA ASP A 238 -18.46 13.17 12.48
C ASP A 238 -18.23 14.59 11.96
N HIS A 239 -16.99 14.88 11.56
CA HIS A 239 -16.59 16.16 11.00
C HIS A 239 -15.83 15.97 9.71
N VAL A 240 -16.01 16.89 8.76
CA VAL A 240 -15.27 16.88 7.50
C VAL A 240 -14.72 18.26 7.22
N ILE A 241 -13.42 18.38 7.04
CA ILE A 241 -12.74 19.60 6.66
C ILE A 241 -12.37 19.52 5.17
N ASP A 242 -12.84 20.50 4.41
CA ASP A 242 -12.52 20.67 3.00
C ASP A 242 -11.19 21.45 2.88
N TYR A 243 -10.10 20.73 2.57
CA TYR A 243 -8.76 21.33 2.50
C TYR A 243 -8.61 22.39 1.40
N THR A 244 -9.58 22.49 0.48
CA THR A 244 -9.57 23.56 -0.55
C THR A 244 -10.04 24.90 -0.01
N LYS A 245 -10.64 24.92 1.19
CA LYS A 245 -11.18 26.11 1.86
C LYS A 245 -10.51 26.38 3.20
N ASP A 246 -10.22 25.33 3.96
CA ASP A 246 -9.75 25.42 5.33
C ASP A 246 -8.49 24.60 5.55
N ASP A 247 -7.57 25.13 6.35
CA ASP A 247 -6.34 24.47 6.78
C ASP A 247 -6.52 23.97 8.22
N TYR A 248 -6.69 22.65 8.37
CA TYR A 248 -6.91 22.02 9.68
C TYR A 248 -5.81 22.33 10.69
N THR A 249 -4.56 22.55 10.23
CA THR A 249 -3.43 22.86 11.12
C THR A 249 -3.51 24.25 11.74
N LYS A 250 -4.44 25.10 11.30
CA LYS A 250 -4.67 26.47 11.84
C LYS A 250 -5.87 26.54 12.80
N GLY A 251 -6.62 25.46 12.93
CA GLY A 251 -7.73 25.38 13.88
C GLY A 251 -7.28 25.27 15.34
N ASP A 252 -8.24 25.44 16.25
CA ASP A 252 -8.03 25.31 17.71
C ASP A 252 -8.31 23.90 18.22
N GLU A 253 -8.96 23.05 17.40
CA GLU A 253 -9.27 21.68 17.76
C GLU A 253 -8.00 20.86 17.99
N LYS A 254 -8.07 19.94 18.98
CA LYS A 254 -6.95 19.03 19.31
C LYS A 254 -7.36 17.59 19.04
N TYR A 255 -6.44 16.84 18.43
CA TYR A 255 -6.63 15.45 18.06
C TYR A 255 -5.71 14.54 18.85
N ASP A 256 -6.27 13.45 19.38
CA ASP A 256 -5.52 12.43 20.10
C ASP A 256 -4.69 11.56 19.15
N VAL A 257 -5.23 11.31 17.96
CA VAL A 257 -4.54 10.60 16.90
C VAL A 257 -4.71 11.31 15.56
N ILE A 258 -3.61 11.48 14.85
CA ILE A 258 -3.61 11.93 13.45
C ILE A 258 -3.04 10.81 12.58
N VAL A 259 -3.83 10.36 11.59
CA VAL A 259 -3.38 9.39 10.58
C VAL A 259 -3.18 10.16 9.27
N ASP A 260 -1.94 10.21 8.79
CA ASP A 260 -1.56 11.03 7.64
C ASP A 260 -1.11 10.18 6.45
N MET A 261 -1.96 10.12 5.40
CA MET A 261 -1.67 9.47 4.11
C MET A 261 -1.11 10.44 3.07
N VAL A 262 -1.05 11.74 3.34
CA VAL A 262 -0.75 12.77 2.35
C VAL A 262 0.63 13.41 2.55
N GLY A 263 0.98 13.74 3.79
CA GLY A 263 2.26 14.37 4.13
C GLY A 263 2.43 15.80 3.62
N ASN A 264 1.34 16.55 3.48
CA ASN A 264 1.33 17.91 2.92
C ASN A 264 1.62 19.02 3.94
N HIS A 265 1.68 18.69 5.23
CA HIS A 265 2.01 19.60 6.32
C HIS A 265 3.28 19.16 7.07
N SER A 266 3.99 20.14 7.64
CA SER A 266 5.16 19.84 8.46
C SER A 266 4.77 19.16 9.79
N LEU A 267 5.69 18.41 10.40
CA LEU A 267 5.48 17.84 11.73
C LEU A 267 5.17 18.91 12.79
N SER A 268 5.76 20.09 12.68
CA SER A 268 5.52 21.21 13.62
C SER A 268 4.10 21.78 13.49
N GLU A 269 3.54 21.81 12.28
CA GLU A 269 2.16 22.23 12.06
C GLU A 269 1.18 21.21 12.60
N ASN A 270 1.41 19.92 12.33
CA ASN A 270 0.60 18.84 12.87
C ASN A 270 0.62 18.81 14.41
N ARG A 271 1.79 19.02 15.03
CA ARG A 271 1.92 19.08 16.49
C ARG A 271 1.03 20.13 17.15
N ARG A 272 0.79 21.26 16.50
CA ARG A 272 -0.05 22.31 17.08
C ARG A 272 -1.49 21.88 17.31
N VAL A 273 -1.99 20.96 16.50
CA VAL A 273 -3.35 20.43 16.56
C VAL A 273 -3.42 19.03 17.19
N MET A 274 -2.33 18.53 17.73
CA MET A 274 -2.32 17.31 18.56
C MET A 274 -2.60 17.65 20.02
N SER A 275 -3.23 16.73 20.73
CA SER A 275 -3.31 16.75 22.20
C SER A 275 -1.90 16.55 22.81
N PRO A 276 -1.72 16.86 24.12
CA PRO A 276 -0.39 16.77 24.75
C PRO A 276 0.30 15.41 24.61
N GLU A 277 -0.45 14.32 24.68
CA GLU A 277 0.03 12.94 24.53
C GLU A 277 -0.40 12.31 23.20
N GLY A 278 -0.76 13.14 22.22
CA GLY A 278 -1.28 12.72 20.92
C GLY A 278 -0.29 11.92 20.07
N ARG A 279 -0.81 11.10 19.20
CA ARG A 279 -0.03 10.25 18.27
C ARG A 279 -0.19 10.69 16.83
N PHE A 280 0.92 10.75 16.11
CA PHE A 280 0.97 11.07 14.68
C PHE A 280 1.49 9.86 13.89
N VAL A 281 0.61 9.26 13.12
CA VAL A 281 0.91 8.06 12.33
C VAL A 281 1.14 8.44 10.88
N ILE A 282 2.39 8.32 10.42
CA ILE A 282 2.80 8.61 9.05
C ILE A 282 2.59 7.36 8.20
N ILE A 283 1.74 7.41 7.19
CA ILE A 283 1.52 6.35 6.20
C ILE A 283 2.08 6.78 4.85
N GLY A 284 1.70 7.96 4.39
CA GLY A 284 2.18 8.60 3.17
C GLY A 284 3.20 9.67 3.44
N GLY A 285 3.77 10.23 2.38
CA GLY A 285 4.78 11.27 2.54
C GLY A 285 5.10 11.99 1.23
N LEU A 286 6.11 12.88 1.32
CA LEU A 286 6.59 13.63 0.17
C LEU A 286 7.02 12.69 -0.96
N LYS A 287 6.65 13.04 -2.18
CA LYS A 287 7.11 12.34 -3.38
C LYS A 287 8.62 12.56 -3.57
N GLY A 288 9.29 11.60 -4.17
CA GLY A 288 10.70 11.70 -4.54
C GLY A 288 11.42 10.36 -4.55
N ASP A 289 12.47 10.29 -5.35
CA ASP A 289 13.19 9.04 -5.61
C ASP A 289 14.29 8.71 -4.58
N TRP A 290 14.65 9.68 -3.74
CA TRP A 290 15.74 9.54 -2.77
C TRP A 290 15.24 9.61 -1.32
N LEU A 291 15.66 10.63 -0.59
CA LEU A 291 15.39 10.79 0.83
C LEU A 291 14.07 11.51 1.14
N GLY A 292 13.43 12.13 0.13
CA GLY A 292 12.18 12.88 0.33
C GLY A 292 11.15 12.15 1.17
N PRO A 293 10.75 10.92 0.79
CA PRO A 293 9.77 10.13 1.54
C PRO A 293 10.20 9.76 2.96
N LEU A 294 11.51 9.71 3.24
CA LEU A 294 12.07 9.33 4.54
C LEU A 294 12.27 10.54 5.47
N MET A 295 12.21 11.77 4.95
CA MET A 295 12.50 12.96 5.76
C MET A 295 11.49 13.18 6.89
N GLY A 296 10.22 12.90 6.68
CA GLY A 296 9.20 12.93 7.72
C GLY A 296 9.50 11.97 8.87
N PRO A 297 9.62 10.66 8.59
CA PRO A 297 9.99 9.66 9.59
C PRO A 297 11.30 9.95 10.33
N ILE A 298 12.35 10.38 9.62
CA ILE A 298 13.65 10.73 10.25
C ILE A 298 13.47 11.92 11.21
N LYS A 299 12.77 12.97 10.81
CA LYS A 299 12.50 14.13 11.67
C LYS A 299 11.66 13.70 12.90
N ALA A 300 10.65 12.86 12.73
CA ALA A 300 9.84 12.34 13.82
C ALA A 300 10.71 11.58 14.84
N MET A 301 11.57 10.68 14.37
CA MET A 301 12.50 9.93 15.23
C MET A 301 13.44 10.85 16.01
N LEU A 302 13.92 11.93 15.40
CA LEU A 302 14.81 12.90 16.08
C LEU A 302 14.06 13.82 17.06
N MET A 303 12.76 14.04 16.84
CA MET A 303 11.94 14.91 17.71
C MET A 303 11.37 14.17 18.93
N ASN A 304 10.97 12.91 18.78
CA ASN A 304 10.30 12.13 19.82
C ASN A 304 11.00 12.17 21.20
N PRO A 305 12.34 12.11 21.33
CA PRO A 305 12.99 12.17 22.65
C PRO A 305 12.80 13.50 23.40
N PHE A 306 12.31 14.54 22.76
CA PHE A 306 12.19 15.89 23.30
C PHE A 306 10.74 16.38 23.43
N ILE A 307 9.76 15.52 23.18
CA ILE A 307 8.33 15.86 23.19
C ILE A 307 7.54 14.72 23.82
N ASP A 308 6.36 15.04 24.36
CA ASP A 308 5.45 14.03 24.95
C ASP A 308 4.62 13.32 23.88
N GLN A 309 4.42 13.95 22.71
CA GLN A 309 3.71 13.40 21.55
C GLN A 309 4.54 12.32 20.86
N GLU A 310 3.90 11.24 20.43
CA GLU A 310 4.54 10.15 19.70
C GLU A 310 4.30 10.31 18.19
N MET A 311 5.37 10.32 17.39
CA MET A 311 5.29 10.40 15.94
C MET A 311 6.05 9.25 15.30
N GLY A 312 5.48 8.60 14.27
CA GLY A 312 6.18 7.49 13.65
C GLY A 312 5.63 7.04 12.32
N LEU A 313 6.52 6.45 11.52
CA LEU A 313 6.17 5.75 10.30
C LEU A 313 5.45 4.45 10.65
N MET A 314 4.39 4.16 9.93
CA MET A 314 3.69 2.89 9.92
C MET A 314 3.95 2.19 8.58
N ILE A 315 4.41 0.96 8.66
CA ILE A 315 4.53 0.06 7.50
C ILE A 315 3.64 -1.14 7.79
N ALA A 316 2.60 -1.31 6.99
CA ALA A 316 1.68 -2.43 7.13
C ALA A 316 2.37 -3.76 6.82
N HIS A 317 1.98 -4.79 7.53
CA HIS A 317 2.34 -6.16 7.23
C HIS A 317 1.09 -6.98 6.92
N MET A 318 1.17 -7.81 5.90
CA MET A 318 0.06 -8.67 5.49
C MET A 318 -0.12 -9.79 6.49
N ASP A 319 -1.29 -9.85 7.11
CA ASP A 319 -1.65 -10.81 8.14
C ASP A 319 -3.06 -11.37 7.89
N GLY A 320 -3.19 -12.70 7.88
CA GLY A 320 -4.46 -13.37 7.62
C GLY A 320 -5.48 -13.18 8.75
N ASP A 321 -5.05 -13.01 9.98
CA ASP A 321 -5.94 -12.80 11.12
C ASP A 321 -6.51 -11.38 11.10
N ASP A 322 -5.72 -10.37 10.71
CA ASP A 322 -6.20 -9.00 10.45
C ASP A 322 -7.21 -8.97 9.28
N LEU A 323 -6.95 -9.75 8.21
CA LEU A 323 -7.92 -9.88 7.11
C LEU A 323 -9.22 -10.53 7.58
N ALA A 324 -9.16 -11.54 8.44
CA ALA A 324 -10.34 -12.17 9.01
C ALA A 324 -11.12 -11.22 9.94
N GLU A 325 -10.43 -10.32 10.64
CA GLU A 325 -11.09 -9.25 11.42
C GLU A 325 -11.82 -8.27 10.51
N LEU A 326 -11.18 -7.84 9.42
CA LEU A 326 -11.79 -6.95 8.42
C LEU A 326 -12.98 -7.61 7.72
N ALA A 327 -12.90 -8.89 7.39
CA ALA A 327 -14.03 -9.65 6.83
C ALA A 327 -15.24 -9.64 7.77
N LYS A 328 -15.04 -9.80 9.08
CA LYS A 328 -16.12 -9.70 10.08
C LYS A 328 -16.73 -8.31 10.16
N LEU A 329 -15.93 -7.23 9.99
CA LEU A 329 -16.47 -5.87 9.92
C LEU A 329 -17.38 -5.70 8.69
N MET A 330 -17.01 -6.28 7.53
CA MET A 330 -17.89 -6.28 6.35
C MET A 330 -19.18 -7.04 6.59
N GLU A 331 -19.09 -8.25 7.13
CA GLU A 331 -20.24 -9.11 7.45
C GLU A 331 -21.23 -8.42 8.38
N ARG A 332 -20.75 -7.59 9.32
CA ARG A 332 -21.60 -6.77 10.21
C ARG A 332 -22.10 -5.48 9.58
N GLY A 333 -21.70 -5.16 8.34
CA GLY A 333 -22.03 -3.89 7.68
C GLY A 333 -21.32 -2.66 8.28
N GLU A 334 -20.30 -2.87 9.09
CA GLU A 334 -19.49 -1.82 9.72
C GLU A 334 -18.36 -1.33 8.80
N LEU A 335 -18.07 -2.07 7.73
CA LEU A 335 -17.06 -1.75 6.71
C LEU A 335 -17.65 -1.96 5.32
N SER A 336 -17.63 -0.92 4.51
CA SER A 336 -18.05 -0.93 3.11
C SER A 336 -16.94 -0.42 2.20
N VAL A 337 -17.00 -0.81 0.93
CA VAL A 337 -15.98 -0.46 -0.06
C VAL A 337 -16.47 0.68 -0.95
N VAL A 338 -15.61 1.66 -1.19
CA VAL A 338 -15.78 2.69 -2.22
C VAL A 338 -14.90 2.32 -3.41
N ILE A 339 -15.51 1.90 -4.51
CA ILE A 339 -14.80 1.62 -5.77
C ILE A 339 -14.95 2.85 -6.67
N ASP A 340 -13.81 3.40 -7.09
CA ASP A 340 -13.76 4.57 -7.98
C ASP A 340 -13.85 4.15 -9.45
N ARG A 341 -12.99 3.22 -9.87
CA ARG A 341 -12.92 2.72 -11.25
C ARG A 341 -12.62 1.23 -11.32
N ARG A 342 -13.07 0.64 -12.44
CA ARG A 342 -12.79 -0.73 -12.83
C ARG A 342 -12.04 -0.75 -14.14
N TYR A 343 -11.09 -1.66 -14.26
CA TYR A 343 -10.29 -1.90 -15.45
C TYR A 343 -10.17 -3.40 -15.69
N SER A 344 -9.98 -3.80 -16.92
CA SER A 344 -9.61 -5.19 -17.28
C SER A 344 -8.12 -5.44 -17.00
N LEU A 345 -7.72 -6.71 -17.04
CA LEU A 345 -6.31 -7.10 -16.89
C LEU A 345 -5.40 -6.44 -17.95
N SER A 346 -5.88 -6.26 -19.17
CA SER A 346 -5.14 -5.59 -20.26
C SER A 346 -4.98 -4.07 -20.05
N GLU A 347 -5.83 -3.46 -19.23
CA GLU A 347 -5.81 -2.02 -18.94
C GLU A 347 -5.03 -1.67 -17.66
N VAL A 348 -4.33 -2.62 -17.06
CA VAL A 348 -3.51 -2.38 -15.85
C VAL A 348 -2.55 -1.19 -16.01
N PRO A 349 -1.85 -0.98 -17.16
CA PRO A 349 -1.03 0.22 -17.33
C PRO A 349 -1.81 1.53 -17.13
N ASP A 350 -3.07 1.60 -17.61
CA ASP A 350 -3.93 2.79 -17.48
C ASP A 350 -4.45 2.94 -16.04
N ALA A 351 -4.78 1.84 -15.39
CA ALA A 351 -5.15 1.83 -13.97
C ALA A 351 -4.01 2.36 -13.08
N ILE A 352 -2.76 1.98 -13.37
CA ILE A 352 -1.57 2.47 -12.68
C ILE A 352 -1.35 3.96 -12.95
N ARG A 353 -1.47 4.44 -14.21
CA ARG A 353 -1.37 5.88 -14.53
C ARG A 353 -2.38 6.68 -13.72
N TYR A 354 -3.63 6.22 -13.69
CA TYR A 354 -4.68 6.88 -12.92
C TYR A 354 -4.38 6.90 -11.41
N SER A 355 -3.84 5.81 -10.87
CA SER A 355 -3.42 5.74 -9.46
C SER A 355 -2.30 6.74 -9.13
N GLU A 356 -1.32 6.93 -10.03
CA GLU A 356 -0.20 7.86 -9.86
C GLU A 356 -0.63 9.34 -9.84
N GLU A 357 -1.78 9.69 -10.45
CA GLU A 357 -2.35 11.04 -10.38
C GLU A 357 -2.71 11.42 -8.93
N GLY A 358 -2.99 10.42 -8.08
CA GLY A 358 -3.24 10.62 -6.64
C GLY A 358 -4.63 11.18 -6.34
N HIS A 359 -5.59 11.04 -7.25
CA HIS A 359 -6.94 11.60 -7.14
C HIS A 359 -8.05 10.54 -7.07
N ALA A 360 -7.71 9.26 -6.94
CA ALA A 360 -8.67 8.18 -6.80
C ALA A 360 -9.56 8.35 -5.55
N ARG A 361 -10.84 8.05 -5.69
CA ARG A 361 -11.86 8.09 -4.63
C ARG A 361 -12.12 6.67 -4.12
N GLY A 362 -11.37 6.24 -3.11
CA GLY A 362 -11.39 4.84 -2.68
C GLY A 362 -10.49 3.96 -3.54
N LYS A 363 -10.99 2.80 -3.99
CA LYS A 363 -10.19 1.75 -4.62
C LYS A 363 -10.35 1.70 -6.15
N ILE A 364 -9.30 1.26 -6.79
CA ILE A 364 -9.25 0.98 -8.24
C ILE A 364 -9.17 -0.54 -8.39
N ILE A 365 -10.09 -1.13 -9.13
CA ILE A 365 -10.23 -2.58 -9.29
C ILE A 365 -9.77 -3.03 -10.66
N ILE A 366 -9.11 -4.17 -10.70
CA ILE A 366 -8.84 -4.95 -11.91
C ILE A 366 -9.77 -6.17 -11.88
N SER A 367 -10.77 -6.18 -12.76
CA SER A 367 -11.68 -7.33 -12.94
C SER A 367 -11.04 -8.32 -13.91
N LEU A 368 -10.99 -9.58 -13.48
CA LEU A 368 -10.48 -10.69 -14.27
C LEU A 368 -11.63 -11.58 -14.81
N GLU A 369 -12.85 -11.30 -14.39
CA GLU A 369 -14.04 -11.94 -15.01
C GLU A 369 -14.35 -11.25 -16.33
N PRO A 370 -14.80 -12.01 -17.36
CA PRO A 370 -15.12 -11.46 -18.68
C PRO A 370 -16.35 -10.57 -18.68
#